data_59dbf7972b1041f5c36c25e91f1c93a1
#
_entry.id   59dbf7972b1041f5c36c25e91f1c93a1
#
_cell.length_a   1.000
_cell.length_b   1.000
_cell.length_c   1.000
_cell.angle_alpha   90.00
_cell.angle_beta   90.00
_cell.angle_gamma   90.00
#
_symmetry.space_group_name_H-M   'P 1'
#
loop_
_entity.id
_entity.type
_entity.pdbx_description
1 polymer ?
#
loop_
_entity_poly.entity_id
_entity_poly.type
_entity_poly.pdbx_seq_one_letter_code
_entity_poly.pdbx_strand_id
1 'polypeptide(L)'
;MLETKPAYAQTAFTNGYEFTQGTGYALPEYPFVAPPELGAKQLKRHPIVIVGGGITGLSLACALARYGVEAVLLDEDNTVGVKGASSRGICYTQKSLEVFHRLGIYERIAAKGVQWSVGRTFAGDDEVYSFDLRQQSNFNLSTQPPFINIQQFYIEGYLVERIYELGHVELRWKSRVTAFTQNADVATLTVETPAGSYQIEADHVIDASGSHTPFHDWVGATMQNKRGDDRWCIADVRFSKHPPVERHTWIEAPFNENRAVWQHLMADDVWRIDYQMAPNADPDAVSREDVVRERLQRQFGKDVEVEIVWVGPYAYRSRCLDKLRVGRVFFMGDTAKIVSPFGARGGNTGVADADNLAWKLAAVLRGRASPTLLESYNAERLEAAQQNVQVTNRTARFLRPADGMERCFRTAAISLARQYPFARSLVNTGRMAVANTYTRSSICDNTGGQSVQNVAFRWADGSQGAVNDLLQWADGDLLVLVFGELTAAGLQRLRQLAQHAPMRSVQVLGPDDRAQAREHVRDINARGTGHLQGACHVFGHAWALVRPDGYLAATGEAVDGQLVAAVEKTLGLR
;
A
#
# COMPACT_ATOMS: atom_id res chain seq x y z
N MET A 1 23.31 -18.37 -12.51
CA MET A 1 23.24 -18.82 -11.11
C MET A 1 23.46 -17.58 -10.26
N LEU A 2 22.39 -16.97 -9.77
CA LEU A 2 22.49 -15.87 -8.81
C LEU A 2 22.96 -16.50 -7.50
N GLU A 3 24.08 -16.01 -7.01
CA GLU A 3 24.73 -16.50 -5.82
C GLU A 3 23.81 -16.42 -4.59
N THR A 4 23.94 -17.44 -3.77
CA THR A 4 23.37 -17.64 -2.44
C THR A 4 23.15 -16.35 -1.65
N LYS A 5 21.98 -16.30 -0.96
CA LYS A 5 21.59 -15.29 0.05
C LYS A 5 22.83 -14.69 0.74
N PRO A 6 23.02 -13.35 0.69
CA PRO A 6 24.04 -12.76 1.51
C PRO A 6 23.71 -13.10 2.97
N ALA A 7 24.69 -13.64 3.68
CA ALA A 7 24.54 -13.86 5.10
C ALA A 7 24.25 -12.50 5.75
N TYR A 8 23.15 -12.41 6.49
CA TYR A 8 22.85 -11.23 7.26
C TYR A 8 24.04 -10.95 8.20
N ALA A 9 24.81 -9.91 7.90
CA ALA A 9 25.75 -9.37 8.86
C ALA A 9 24.94 -8.72 10.00
N GLN A 10 25.45 -8.78 11.17
CA GLN A 10 24.90 -8.31 12.44
C GLN A 10 23.70 -7.37 12.41
N THR A 11 22.75 -7.59 13.32
CA THR A 11 21.63 -6.70 13.58
C THR A 11 22.13 -5.36 14.11
N ALA A 12 21.82 -4.27 13.42
CA ALA A 12 22.11 -2.93 13.93
C ALA A 12 20.99 -2.47 14.87
N PHE A 13 21.36 -1.91 16.03
CA PHE A 13 20.43 -1.19 16.88
C PHE A 13 20.40 0.27 16.44
N THR A 14 19.24 0.78 16.12
CA THR A 14 19.06 2.20 15.85
C THR A 14 17.99 2.76 16.77
N ASN A 15 18.29 3.87 17.41
CA ASN A 15 17.35 4.59 18.27
C ASN A 15 16.50 5.58 17.48
N GLY A 16 16.59 5.56 16.16
CA GLY A 16 15.86 6.51 15.33
C GLY A 16 16.62 7.82 15.14
N TYR A 17 15.92 8.94 15.17
CA TYR A 17 16.55 10.26 15.05
C TYR A 17 17.49 10.57 16.20
N GLU A 18 18.35 11.58 16.03
CA GLU A 18 19.32 12.06 17.03
C GLU A 18 18.71 12.37 18.41
N PHE A 19 17.40 12.57 18.47
CA PHE A 19 16.63 12.87 19.69
C PHE A 19 16.02 11.66 20.38
N THR A 20 16.20 10.44 19.86
CA THR A 20 15.54 9.28 20.42
C THR A 20 16.26 8.76 21.65
N GLN A 21 15.48 8.61 22.70
CA GLN A 21 15.83 7.87 23.89
C GLN A 21 15.02 6.58 23.89
N GLY A 22 15.60 5.49 24.40
CA GLY A 22 14.94 4.19 24.45
C GLY A 22 15.84 3.04 24.02
N THR A 23 15.29 1.83 24.04
CA THR A 23 16.02 0.60 23.69
C THR A 23 16.23 0.41 22.20
N GLY A 24 15.44 1.11 21.36
CA GLY A 24 15.50 1.04 19.91
C GLY A 24 14.96 -0.28 19.33
N TYR A 25 15.07 -0.38 18.01
CA TYR A 25 14.75 -1.59 17.25
C TYR A 25 16.01 -2.21 16.66
N ALA A 26 16.06 -3.55 16.63
CA ALA A 26 17.11 -4.28 15.94
C ALA A 26 16.75 -4.44 14.46
N LEU A 27 17.56 -3.87 13.56
CA LEU A 27 17.33 -3.91 12.13
C LEU A 27 18.41 -4.72 11.41
N PRO A 28 18.09 -5.43 10.32
CA PRO A 28 19.08 -6.12 9.51
C PRO A 28 19.99 -5.12 8.81
N GLU A 29 21.27 -5.48 8.65
CA GLU A 29 22.22 -4.73 7.85
C GLU A 29 22.62 -5.55 6.62
N TYR A 30 22.53 -4.93 5.44
CA TYR A 30 22.84 -5.56 4.17
C TYR A 30 24.21 -5.11 3.66
N PRO A 31 25.08 -6.03 3.19
CA PRO A 31 26.41 -5.66 2.74
C PRO A 31 26.36 -4.86 1.44
N PHE A 32 27.28 -3.90 1.30
CA PHE A 32 27.58 -3.29 0.01
C PHE A 32 28.28 -4.32 -0.89
N VAL A 33 27.78 -4.44 -2.12
CA VAL A 33 28.41 -5.24 -3.19
C VAL A 33 28.72 -4.28 -4.34
N ALA A 34 29.98 -4.25 -4.77
CA ALA A 34 30.39 -3.38 -5.86
C ALA A 34 29.68 -3.81 -7.16
N PRO A 35 28.95 -2.90 -7.82
CA PRO A 35 28.22 -3.25 -9.03
C PRO A 35 29.20 -3.47 -10.21
N PRO A 36 28.82 -4.32 -11.19
CA PRO A 36 29.70 -4.64 -12.33
C PRO A 36 29.98 -3.44 -13.23
N GLU A 37 29.16 -2.41 -13.19
CA GLU A 37 29.33 -1.16 -13.94
C GLU A 37 30.39 -0.23 -13.34
N LEU A 38 30.82 -0.47 -12.11
CA LEU A 38 31.86 0.32 -11.47
C LEU A 38 33.20 0.11 -12.18
N GLY A 39 33.71 1.17 -12.81
CA GLY A 39 34.92 1.12 -13.65
C GLY A 39 34.72 0.55 -15.06
N ALA A 40 33.48 0.20 -15.46
CA ALA A 40 33.18 -0.22 -16.82
C ALA A 40 33.30 0.94 -17.83
N LYS A 41 33.81 0.61 -19.03
CA LYS A 41 33.93 1.62 -20.12
C LYS A 41 32.64 1.88 -20.87
N GLN A 42 31.69 0.94 -20.82
CA GLN A 42 30.40 1.05 -21.50
C GLN A 42 29.28 1.10 -20.47
N LEU A 43 28.31 1.97 -20.72
CA LEU A 43 27.11 2.07 -19.91
C LEU A 43 26.24 0.82 -20.12
N LYS A 44 25.80 0.21 -19.03
CA LYS A 44 24.83 -0.86 -19.08
C LYS A 44 23.43 -0.28 -19.02
N ARG A 45 22.56 -0.74 -19.93
CA ARG A 45 21.16 -0.36 -20.00
C ARG A 45 20.31 -1.43 -19.32
N HIS A 46 19.48 -0.98 -18.39
CA HIS A 46 18.54 -1.82 -17.65
C HIS A 46 17.10 -1.51 -18.08
N PRO A 47 16.20 -2.48 -18.16
CA PRO A 47 14.79 -2.20 -18.49
C PRO A 47 14.13 -1.32 -17.42
N ILE A 48 14.46 -1.54 -16.15
CA ILE A 48 13.91 -0.79 -15.03
C ILE A 48 14.99 -0.50 -13.98
N VAL A 49 15.06 0.77 -13.54
CA VAL A 49 15.82 1.18 -12.35
C VAL A 49 14.85 1.79 -11.34
N ILE A 50 14.81 1.22 -10.13
CA ILE A 50 14.01 1.68 -9.01
C ILE A 50 14.94 2.42 -8.05
N VAL A 51 14.58 3.63 -7.63
CA VAL A 51 15.34 4.43 -6.66
C VAL A 51 14.58 4.53 -5.37
N GLY A 52 15.12 3.93 -4.31
CA GLY A 52 14.56 3.88 -2.96
C GLY A 52 14.05 2.49 -2.55
N GLY A 53 14.64 1.94 -1.50
CA GLY A 53 14.36 0.64 -0.87
C GLY A 53 13.37 0.71 0.29
N GLY A 54 12.45 1.69 0.30
CA GLY A 54 11.33 1.71 1.23
C GLY A 54 10.20 0.78 0.79
N ILE A 55 9.12 0.71 1.59
CA ILE A 55 7.99 -0.21 1.37
C ILE A 55 7.43 -0.15 -0.07
N THR A 56 7.39 1.03 -0.68
CA THR A 56 6.86 1.21 -2.04
C THR A 56 7.79 0.62 -3.10
N GLY A 57 9.08 0.98 -3.06
CA GLY A 57 10.08 0.47 -4.00
C GLY A 57 10.29 -1.04 -3.88
N LEU A 58 10.37 -1.56 -2.65
CA LEU A 58 10.47 -2.99 -2.38
C LEU A 58 9.21 -3.76 -2.81
N SER A 59 8.01 -3.21 -2.63
CA SER A 59 6.77 -3.84 -3.13
C SER A 59 6.77 -3.94 -4.65
N LEU A 60 7.20 -2.88 -5.36
CA LEU A 60 7.35 -2.93 -6.82
C LEU A 60 8.42 -3.93 -7.24
N ALA A 61 9.60 -3.89 -6.63
CA ALA A 61 10.71 -4.81 -6.92
C ALA A 61 10.28 -6.28 -6.74
N CYS A 62 9.59 -6.60 -5.64
CA CYS A 62 9.06 -7.93 -5.39
C CYS A 62 8.00 -8.35 -6.42
N ALA A 63 7.11 -7.44 -6.83
CA ALA A 63 6.11 -7.72 -7.85
C ALA A 63 6.74 -7.95 -9.24
N LEU A 64 7.74 -7.16 -9.62
CA LEU A 64 8.50 -7.35 -10.86
C LEU A 64 9.27 -8.66 -10.86
N ALA A 65 9.95 -8.99 -9.74
CA ALA A 65 10.64 -10.27 -9.57
C ALA A 65 9.67 -11.45 -9.72
N ARG A 66 8.47 -11.36 -9.12
CA ARG A 66 7.43 -12.37 -9.28
C ARG A 66 6.98 -12.53 -10.73
N TYR A 67 6.92 -11.44 -11.49
CA TYR A 67 6.65 -11.49 -12.92
C TYR A 67 7.89 -11.87 -13.77
N GLY A 68 9.05 -12.17 -13.18
CA GLY A 68 10.28 -12.49 -13.90
C GLY A 68 10.82 -11.33 -14.74
N VAL A 69 10.58 -10.10 -14.31
CA VAL A 69 11.08 -8.88 -14.95
C VAL A 69 12.38 -8.45 -14.29
N GLU A 70 13.42 -8.27 -15.10
CA GLU A 70 14.70 -7.78 -14.61
C GLU A 70 14.63 -6.29 -14.22
N ALA A 71 15.17 -5.98 -13.05
CA ALA A 71 15.30 -4.60 -12.58
C ALA A 71 16.49 -4.45 -11.63
N VAL A 72 16.91 -3.20 -11.42
CA VAL A 72 17.88 -2.82 -10.40
C VAL A 72 17.18 -1.89 -9.42
N LEU A 73 17.29 -2.17 -8.11
CA LEU A 73 16.87 -1.26 -7.06
C LEU A 73 18.10 -0.67 -6.38
N LEU A 74 18.16 0.66 -6.32
CA LEU A 74 19.22 1.44 -5.68
C LEU A 74 18.70 2.04 -4.37
N ASP A 75 19.43 1.83 -3.27
CA ASP A 75 19.15 2.52 -2.00
C ASP A 75 20.43 3.13 -1.42
N GLU A 76 20.32 4.35 -0.89
CA GLU A 76 21.46 5.05 -0.28
C GLU A 76 21.88 4.46 1.07
N ASP A 77 20.97 3.76 1.76
CA ASP A 77 21.22 3.07 3.02
C ASP A 77 21.52 1.57 2.80
N ASN A 78 21.80 0.85 3.88
CA ASN A 78 22.04 -0.60 3.86
C ASN A 78 21.18 -1.35 4.89
N THR A 79 20.03 -0.79 5.21
CA THR A 79 19.06 -1.40 6.12
C THR A 79 17.64 -1.07 5.69
N VAL A 80 16.65 -1.71 6.31
CA VAL A 80 15.24 -1.33 6.22
C VAL A 80 14.88 -0.34 7.35
N GLY A 81 13.73 0.31 7.23
CA GLY A 81 13.23 1.18 8.29
C GLY A 81 13.71 2.63 8.25
N VAL A 82 14.47 3.03 7.25
CA VAL A 82 14.99 4.39 6.94
C VAL A 82 15.33 5.28 8.15
N LYS A 83 16.50 5.90 8.08
CA LYS A 83 17.06 6.92 8.98
C LYS A 83 16.28 7.13 10.27
N GLY A 84 16.58 6.34 11.26
CA GLY A 84 15.90 6.31 12.53
C GLY A 84 14.76 5.29 12.54
N ALA A 85 15.04 4.14 13.10
CA ALA A 85 14.14 2.98 13.25
C ALA A 85 12.81 3.31 13.93
N SER A 86 12.04 4.22 13.33
CA SER A 86 10.67 4.49 13.78
C SER A 86 9.75 3.41 13.25
N SER A 87 8.68 3.14 13.97
CA SER A 87 7.62 2.23 13.53
C SER A 87 6.96 2.66 12.20
N ARG A 88 7.04 3.93 11.83
CA ARG A 88 6.48 4.59 10.62
C ARG A 88 5.05 4.18 10.32
N GLY A 89 4.80 3.56 9.16
CA GLY A 89 3.52 2.96 8.82
C GLY A 89 3.30 1.71 9.64
N ILE A 90 2.20 1.66 10.37
CA ILE A 90 1.94 0.54 11.28
C ILE A 90 0.65 -0.21 10.96
N CYS A 91 -0.21 0.37 10.17
CA CYS A 91 -1.58 -0.11 9.98
C CYS A 91 -1.78 -0.48 8.52
N TYR A 92 -1.85 -1.78 8.21
CA TYR A 92 -2.00 -2.26 6.84
C TYR A 92 -3.42 -2.72 6.56
N THR A 93 -3.97 -2.16 5.49
CA THR A 93 -5.36 -2.37 5.08
C THR A 93 -5.54 -3.74 4.45
N GLN A 94 -6.77 -4.25 4.47
CA GLN A 94 -7.16 -5.49 3.81
C GLN A 94 -6.64 -5.55 2.35
N LYS A 95 -6.78 -4.47 1.57
CA LYS A 95 -6.26 -4.44 0.19
C LYS A 95 -4.75 -4.59 0.11
N SER A 96 -3.99 -3.96 1.01
CA SER A 96 -2.53 -4.15 1.05
C SER A 96 -2.16 -5.56 1.49
N LEU A 97 -2.91 -6.16 2.42
CA LEU A 97 -2.73 -7.55 2.84
C LEU A 97 -3.01 -8.52 1.69
N GLU A 98 -4.01 -8.23 0.85
CA GLU A 98 -4.27 -8.97 -0.39
C GLU A 98 -3.09 -8.87 -1.39
N VAL A 99 -2.50 -7.68 -1.52
CA VAL A 99 -1.27 -7.51 -2.32
C VAL A 99 -0.11 -8.31 -1.74
N PHE A 100 0.14 -8.21 -0.45
CA PHE A 100 1.20 -8.97 0.23
C PHE A 100 0.98 -10.49 0.16
N HIS A 101 -0.26 -10.95 0.12
CA HIS A 101 -0.57 -12.36 -0.16
C HIS A 101 -0.11 -12.76 -1.56
N ARG A 102 -0.41 -11.95 -2.59
CA ARG A 102 0.07 -12.21 -3.95
C ARG A 102 1.60 -12.14 -4.08
N LEU A 103 2.26 -11.31 -3.27
CA LEU A 103 3.72 -11.23 -3.19
C LEU A 103 4.35 -12.38 -2.40
N GLY A 104 3.56 -13.18 -1.65
CA GLY A 104 4.02 -14.34 -0.91
C GLY A 104 4.63 -14.02 0.47
N ILE A 105 4.26 -12.89 1.08
CA ILE A 105 4.75 -12.48 2.41
C ILE A 105 3.64 -12.34 3.46
N TYR A 106 2.36 -12.52 3.07
CA TYR A 106 1.21 -12.31 3.96
C TYR A 106 1.25 -13.20 5.22
N GLU A 107 1.59 -14.48 5.08
CA GLU A 107 1.60 -15.42 6.21
C GLU A 107 2.59 -14.97 7.30
N ARG A 108 3.72 -14.40 6.91
CA ARG A 108 4.71 -13.84 7.85
C ARG A 108 4.17 -12.60 8.55
N ILE A 109 3.45 -11.75 7.82
CA ILE A 109 2.79 -10.55 8.35
C ILE A 109 1.69 -10.97 9.34
N ALA A 110 0.85 -11.94 8.97
CA ALA A 110 -0.24 -12.43 9.81
C ALA A 110 0.24 -13.10 11.09
N ALA A 111 1.36 -13.84 11.02
CA ALA A 111 1.97 -14.51 12.18
C ALA A 111 2.64 -13.52 13.15
N LYS A 112 3.17 -12.40 12.66
CA LYS A 112 3.91 -11.41 13.46
C LYS A 112 3.05 -10.27 13.95
N GLY A 113 2.13 -9.79 13.10
CA GLY A 113 1.35 -8.58 13.35
C GLY A 113 0.14 -8.80 14.24
N VAL A 114 -0.45 -7.70 14.67
CA VAL A 114 -1.63 -7.68 15.54
C VAL A 114 -2.87 -7.40 14.72
N GLN A 115 -3.81 -8.35 14.69
CA GLN A 115 -5.11 -8.16 14.06
C GLN A 115 -6.04 -7.40 15.01
N TRP A 116 -6.75 -6.42 14.46
CA TRP A 116 -7.77 -5.69 15.21
C TRP A 116 -8.95 -5.31 14.30
N SER A 117 -10.10 -5.12 14.89
CA SER A 117 -11.31 -4.70 14.16
C SER A 117 -12.11 -3.63 14.89
N VAL A 118 -11.96 -3.54 16.21
CA VAL A 118 -12.72 -2.60 17.04
C VAL A 118 -11.94 -1.32 17.24
N GLY A 119 -12.58 -0.19 16.97
CA GLY A 119 -12.07 1.13 17.27
C GLY A 119 -13.04 1.93 18.11
N ARG A 120 -12.52 2.67 19.11
CA ARG A 120 -13.27 3.56 19.99
C ARG A 120 -12.77 4.97 19.88
N THR A 121 -13.68 5.92 19.92
CA THR A 121 -13.39 7.36 19.86
C THR A 121 -13.96 8.04 21.09
N PHE A 122 -13.13 8.82 21.75
CA PHE A 122 -13.45 9.55 22.97
C PHE A 122 -13.36 11.06 22.75
N ALA A 123 -14.21 11.80 23.47
CA ALA A 123 -14.11 13.26 23.62
C ALA A 123 -14.23 13.59 25.11
N GLY A 124 -13.13 14.03 25.72
CA GLY A 124 -12.98 13.96 27.18
C GLY A 124 -12.91 12.50 27.60
N ASP A 125 -13.67 12.17 28.64
CA ASP A 125 -13.80 10.81 29.18
C ASP A 125 -14.95 10.00 28.52
N ASP A 126 -15.77 10.66 27.68
CA ASP A 126 -16.94 10.04 27.07
C ASP A 126 -16.61 9.33 25.75
N GLU A 127 -17.04 8.07 25.59
CA GLU A 127 -17.05 7.40 24.29
C GLU A 127 -18.14 8.01 23.40
N VAL A 128 -17.74 8.63 22.29
CA VAL A 128 -18.66 9.29 21.36
C VAL A 128 -18.90 8.47 20.09
N TYR A 129 -18.03 7.51 19.79
CA TYR A 129 -18.18 6.64 18.62
C TYR A 129 -17.38 5.36 18.80
N SER A 130 -17.95 4.24 18.37
CA SER A 130 -17.24 2.97 18.23
C SER A 130 -17.67 2.26 16.95
N PHE A 131 -16.82 1.39 16.45
CA PHE A 131 -17.09 0.58 15.28
C PHE A 131 -16.41 -0.80 15.40
N ASP A 132 -17.01 -1.80 14.73
CA ASP A 132 -16.34 -3.06 14.42
C ASP A 132 -16.29 -3.19 12.88
N LEU A 133 -15.09 -3.22 12.33
CA LEU A 133 -14.86 -3.28 10.88
C LEU A 133 -15.41 -4.58 10.27
N ARG A 134 -15.44 -5.68 11.01
CA ARG A 134 -15.97 -6.97 10.52
C ARG A 134 -17.46 -6.91 10.21
N GLN A 135 -18.17 -5.94 10.78
CA GLN A 135 -19.61 -5.72 10.50
C GLN A 135 -19.86 -4.83 9.29
N GLN A 136 -18.80 -4.23 8.71
CA GLN A 136 -18.93 -3.35 7.56
C GLN A 136 -18.79 -4.15 6.25
N SER A 137 -19.70 -3.94 5.31
CA SER A 137 -19.73 -4.63 4.01
C SER A 137 -18.44 -4.54 3.21
N ASN A 138 -17.66 -3.47 3.41
CA ASN A 138 -16.38 -3.28 2.73
C ASN A 138 -15.27 -4.23 3.19
N PHE A 139 -15.44 -4.92 4.34
CA PHE A 139 -14.39 -5.73 4.96
C PHE A 139 -14.81 -7.17 5.27
N ASN A 140 -16.06 -7.53 5.12
CA ASN A 140 -16.59 -8.81 5.61
C ASN A 140 -16.53 -9.96 4.59
N LEU A 141 -16.10 -9.69 3.35
CA LEU A 141 -16.07 -10.68 2.27
C LEU A 141 -14.69 -11.25 1.97
N SER A 142 -13.62 -10.51 2.26
CA SER A 142 -12.25 -10.95 2.00
C SER A 142 -11.79 -12.01 3.01
N THR A 143 -10.92 -12.91 2.57
CA THR A 143 -10.23 -13.87 3.44
C THR A 143 -9.16 -13.22 4.33
N GLN A 144 -8.70 -12.02 3.98
CA GLN A 144 -7.80 -11.23 4.83
C GLN A 144 -8.59 -10.41 5.85
N PRO A 145 -8.03 -10.19 7.07
CA PRO A 145 -8.65 -9.34 8.07
C PRO A 145 -8.72 -7.88 7.59
N PRO A 146 -9.60 -7.06 8.18
CA PRO A 146 -9.71 -5.64 7.84
C PRO A 146 -8.38 -4.89 7.94
N PHE A 147 -7.62 -5.16 9.03
CA PHE A 147 -6.33 -4.54 9.31
C PHE A 147 -5.41 -5.46 10.09
N ILE A 148 -4.10 -5.29 9.85
CA ILE A 148 -3.02 -5.80 10.71
C ILE A 148 -2.11 -4.63 11.06
N ASN A 149 -1.80 -4.49 12.35
CA ASN A 149 -0.78 -3.58 12.84
C ASN A 149 0.55 -4.31 12.96
N ILE A 150 1.56 -3.77 12.31
CA ILE A 150 2.95 -4.25 12.34
C ILE A 150 3.88 -3.09 11.96
N GLN A 151 5.05 -3.01 12.55
CA GLN A 151 6.04 -2.00 12.20
C GLN A 151 6.48 -2.19 10.72
N GLN A 152 6.63 -1.10 9.99
CA GLN A 152 6.92 -1.09 8.56
C GLN A 152 8.19 -1.87 8.19
N PHE A 153 9.23 -1.76 8.99
CA PHE A 153 10.51 -2.41 8.73
C PHE A 153 10.44 -3.95 8.70
N TYR A 154 9.48 -4.58 9.41
CA TYR A 154 9.26 -6.03 9.27
C TYR A 154 8.78 -6.38 7.86
N ILE A 155 7.83 -5.62 7.33
CA ILE A 155 7.33 -5.84 5.96
C ILE A 155 8.45 -5.61 4.94
N GLU A 156 9.22 -4.54 5.11
CA GLU A 156 10.37 -4.25 4.25
C GLU A 156 11.39 -5.38 4.28
N GLY A 157 11.72 -5.91 5.46
CA GLY A 157 12.60 -7.07 5.59
C GLY A 157 12.05 -8.32 4.90
N TYR A 158 10.76 -8.60 5.04
CA TYR A 158 10.11 -9.72 4.37
C TYR A 158 10.11 -9.57 2.84
N LEU A 159 9.94 -8.35 2.33
CA LEU A 159 10.04 -8.05 0.90
C LEU A 159 11.47 -8.26 0.39
N VAL A 160 12.49 -7.79 1.11
CA VAL A 160 13.90 -7.99 0.74
C VAL A 160 14.22 -9.49 0.64
N GLU A 161 13.87 -10.28 1.65
CA GLU A 161 14.08 -11.72 1.62
C GLU A 161 13.35 -12.37 0.44
N ARG A 162 12.10 -11.96 0.20
CA ARG A 162 11.31 -12.49 -0.90
C ARG A 162 11.88 -12.14 -2.27
N ILE A 163 12.44 -10.95 -2.44
CA ILE A 163 13.14 -10.55 -3.69
C ILE A 163 14.36 -11.44 -3.93
N TYR A 164 15.16 -11.71 -2.89
CA TYR A 164 16.29 -12.64 -3.02
C TYR A 164 15.87 -14.07 -3.37
N GLU A 165 14.74 -14.55 -2.82
CA GLU A 165 14.19 -15.87 -3.15
C GLU A 165 13.72 -15.97 -4.61
N LEU A 166 13.09 -14.93 -5.12
CA LEU A 166 12.55 -14.89 -6.49
C LEU A 166 13.64 -14.66 -7.54
N GLY A 167 14.70 -13.91 -7.19
CA GLY A 167 15.69 -13.44 -8.16
C GLY A 167 15.13 -12.34 -9.06
N HIS A 168 15.74 -12.16 -10.23
CA HIS A 168 15.39 -11.17 -11.27
C HIS A 168 15.63 -9.71 -10.92
N VAL A 169 15.56 -9.30 -9.64
CA VAL A 169 15.83 -7.93 -9.22
C VAL A 169 17.09 -7.87 -8.39
N GLU A 170 18.04 -7.04 -8.81
CA GLU A 170 19.29 -6.78 -8.11
C GLU A 170 19.08 -5.64 -7.10
N LEU A 171 19.30 -5.93 -5.81
CA LEU A 171 19.27 -4.92 -4.75
C LEU A 171 20.67 -4.37 -4.52
N ARG A 172 20.86 -3.06 -4.71
CA ARG A 172 22.14 -2.35 -4.54
C ARG A 172 22.03 -1.37 -3.38
N TRP A 173 22.55 -1.78 -2.25
CA TRP A 173 22.66 -1.00 -1.03
C TRP A 173 23.84 -0.02 -1.10
N LYS A 174 23.81 1.07 -0.33
CA LYS A 174 24.83 2.14 -0.35
C LYS A 174 25.04 2.72 -1.75
N SER A 175 23.96 2.88 -2.50
CA SER A 175 23.97 3.31 -3.90
C SER A 175 23.08 4.54 -4.05
N ARG A 176 23.68 5.72 -3.91
CA ARG A 176 22.99 7.00 -3.95
C ARG A 176 22.95 7.58 -5.36
N VAL A 177 21.76 7.89 -5.87
CA VAL A 177 21.62 8.62 -7.14
C VAL A 177 21.89 10.10 -6.91
N THR A 178 22.89 10.64 -7.62
CA THR A 178 23.37 12.03 -7.45
C THR A 178 23.11 12.92 -8.67
N ALA A 179 22.86 12.32 -9.84
CA ALA A 179 22.47 13.06 -11.04
C ALA A 179 21.57 12.20 -11.94
N PHE A 180 20.77 12.89 -12.74
CA PHE A 180 19.81 12.28 -13.66
C PHE A 180 19.66 13.13 -14.91
N THR A 181 19.58 12.47 -16.06
CA THR A 181 19.18 13.04 -17.34
C THR A 181 18.30 12.08 -18.11
N GLN A 182 17.45 12.56 -19.01
CA GLN A 182 16.66 11.73 -19.91
C GLN A 182 16.47 12.37 -21.27
N ASN A 183 16.29 11.53 -22.29
CA ASN A 183 15.84 11.89 -23.63
C ASN A 183 14.69 10.98 -24.07
N ALA A 184 14.32 11.00 -25.36
CA ALA A 184 13.24 10.16 -25.88
C ALA A 184 13.55 8.64 -25.76
N ASP A 185 14.82 8.23 -25.78
CA ASP A 185 15.23 6.84 -25.92
C ASP A 185 15.71 6.21 -24.61
N VAL A 186 16.27 7.01 -23.68
CA VAL A 186 16.95 6.50 -22.50
C VAL A 186 16.99 7.51 -21.36
N ALA A 187 17.00 7.04 -20.14
CA ALA A 187 17.33 7.77 -18.92
C ALA A 187 18.73 7.36 -18.45
N THR A 188 19.56 8.32 -18.01
CA THR A 188 20.90 8.07 -17.46
C THR A 188 20.96 8.55 -16.02
N LEU A 189 21.44 7.68 -15.13
CA LEU A 189 21.61 7.96 -13.70
C LEU A 189 23.09 7.91 -13.36
N THR A 190 23.57 8.85 -12.56
CA THR A 190 24.87 8.79 -11.89
C THR A 190 24.65 8.30 -10.46
N VAL A 191 25.38 7.25 -10.10
CA VAL A 191 25.26 6.57 -8.80
C VAL A 191 26.58 6.66 -8.05
N GLU A 192 26.53 7.12 -6.82
CA GLU A 192 27.65 7.20 -5.90
C GLU A 192 27.60 6.03 -4.91
N THR A 193 28.75 5.41 -4.66
CA THR A 193 28.92 4.28 -3.74
C THR A 193 30.19 4.43 -2.91
N PRO A 194 30.38 3.65 -1.84
CA PRO A 194 31.64 3.64 -1.08
C PRO A 194 32.89 3.31 -1.91
N ALA A 195 32.74 2.63 -3.04
CA ALA A 195 33.86 2.24 -3.93
C ALA A 195 34.06 3.18 -5.12
N GLY A 196 33.27 4.26 -5.23
CA GLY A 196 33.33 5.25 -6.32
C GLY A 196 32.01 5.44 -7.01
N SER A 197 32.01 6.28 -8.07
CA SER A 197 30.81 6.61 -8.83
C SER A 197 30.79 5.87 -10.18
N TYR A 198 29.59 5.57 -10.64
CA TYR A 198 29.36 4.96 -11.94
C TYR A 198 28.07 5.50 -12.58
N GLN A 199 27.87 5.22 -13.85
CA GLN A 199 26.65 5.57 -14.57
C GLN A 199 25.95 4.32 -15.10
N ILE A 200 24.61 4.37 -15.11
CA ILE A 200 23.74 3.35 -15.71
C ILE A 200 22.66 4.01 -16.56
N GLU A 201 22.20 3.28 -17.55
CA GLU A 201 21.05 3.67 -18.38
C GLU A 201 19.81 2.86 -18.03
N ALA A 202 18.63 3.44 -18.24
CA ALA A 202 17.35 2.80 -17.98
C ALA A 202 16.31 3.10 -19.06
N ASP A 203 15.46 2.11 -19.39
CA ASP A 203 14.25 2.36 -20.19
C ASP A 203 13.21 3.10 -19.38
N HIS A 204 13.05 2.70 -18.11
CA HIS A 204 12.14 3.31 -17.14
C HIS A 204 12.84 3.51 -15.80
N VAL A 205 12.63 4.68 -15.20
CA VAL A 205 13.10 5.02 -13.85
C VAL A 205 11.90 5.17 -12.94
N ILE A 206 11.93 4.49 -11.80
CA ILE A 206 10.86 4.56 -10.81
C ILE A 206 11.41 5.25 -9.57
N ASP A 207 10.97 6.48 -9.34
CA ASP A 207 11.34 7.21 -8.14
C ASP A 207 10.40 6.85 -6.98
N ALA A 208 10.92 6.10 -6.02
CA ALA A 208 10.32 5.71 -4.75
C ALA A 208 11.18 6.14 -3.55
N SER A 209 12.07 7.15 -3.75
CA SER A 209 13.09 7.58 -2.79
C SER A 209 12.54 8.43 -1.62
N GLY A 210 11.23 8.68 -1.60
CA GLY A 210 10.55 9.35 -0.49
C GLY A 210 10.39 10.86 -0.67
N SER A 211 10.03 11.55 0.40
CA SER A 211 9.56 12.94 0.36
C SER A 211 10.62 14.00 0.03
N HIS A 212 11.90 13.63 0.05
CA HIS A 212 13.04 14.53 -0.19
C HIS A 212 13.79 14.22 -1.48
N THR A 213 13.08 13.65 -2.45
CA THR A 213 13.66 13.28 -3.74
C THR A 213 14.19 14.50 -4.52
N PRO A 214 15.38 14.42 -5.15
CA PRO A 214 15.85 15.42 -6.07
C PRO A 214 15.23 15.32 -7.47
N PHE A 215 14.54 14.21 -7.78
CA PHE A 215 13.95 13.97 -9.10
C PHE A 215 12.91 15.01 -9.48
N HIS A 216 12.18 15.60 -8.52
CA HIS A 216 11.23 16.67 -8.82
C HIS A 216 11.90 17.83 -9.55
N ASP A 217 13.05 18.29 -9.05
CA ASP A 217 13.81 19.40 -9.64
C ASP A 217 14.42 18.98 -10.97
N TRP A 218 14.98 17.77 -11.08
CA TRP A 218 15.62 17.29 -12.31
C TRP A 218 14.66 17.16 -13.49
N VAL A 219 13.38 16.87 -13.25
CA VAL A 219 12.37 16.74 -14.32
C VAL A 219 11.37 17.90 -14.37
N GLY A 220 11.52 18.90 -13.50
CA GLY A 220 10.61 20.04 -13.43
C GLY A 220 9.20 19.69 -12.94
N ALA A 221 9.07 18.67 -12.07
CA ALA A 221 7.79 18.27 -11.50
C ALA A 221 7.39 19.21 -10.36
N THR A 222 6.10 19.54 -10.27
CA THR A 222 5.60 20.49 -9.26
C THR A 222 4.74 19.80 -8.21
N MET A 223 5.15 19.97 -6.95
CA MET A 223 4.43 19.46 -5.79
C MET A 223 3.47 20.52 -5.23
N GLN A 224 2.17 20.26 -5.31
CA GLN A 224 1.16 21.17 -4.78
C GLN A 224 0.95 20.95 -3.28
N ASN A 225 1.18 22.00 -2.47
CA ASN A 225 0.89 22.00 -1.04
C ASN A 225 -0.61 22.26 -0.80
N LYS A 226 -1.24 21.42 0.03
CA LYS A 226 -2.68 21.55 0.31
C LYS A 226 -3.00 21.94 1.76
N ARG A 227 -2.05 21.84 2.70
CA ARG A 227 -2.25 22.26 4.11
C ARG A 227 -0.90 22.46 4.82
N GLY A 228 -0.91 23.28 5.87
CA GLY A 228 0.23 23.47 6.79
C GLY A 228 0.51 22.25 7.67
N ASP A 229 1.63 22.30 8.34
CA ASP A 229 2.14 21.22 9.18
C ASP A 229 1.26 20.99 10.42
N ASP A 230 0.95 19.74 10.72
CA ASP A 230 0.33 19.30 11.98
C ASP A 230 1.38 18.50 12.77
N ARG A 231 1.72 18.98 13.97
CA ARG A 231 2.85 18.47 14.76
C ARG A 231 2.39 17.42 15.76
N TRP A 232 3.15 16.34 15.84
CA TRP A 232 2.89 15.20 16.68
C TRP A 232 4.17 14.74 17.38
N CYS A 233 4.04 14.19 18.58
CA CYS A 233 5.05 13.40 19.25
C CYS A 233 4.58 11.94 19.27
N ILE A 234 5.40 11.05 18.72
CA ILE A 234 5.13 9.63 18.64
C ILE A 234 5.97 8.93 19.69
N ALA A 235 5.35 8.09 20.51
CA ALA A 235 6.02 7.26 21.49
C ALA A 235 5.68 5.78 21.26
N ASP A 236 6.70 4.97 21.02
CA ASP A 236 6.60 3.50 21.02
C ASP A 236 7.04 3.00 22.39
N VAL A 237 6.13 2.31 23.10
CA VAL A 237 6.35 1.88 24.47
C VAL A 237 5.88 0.45 24.69
N ARG A 238 6.48 -0.24 25.67
CA ARG A 238 5.97 -1.50 26.21
C ARG A 238 5.41 -1.28 27.60
N PHE A 239 4.21 -1.80 27.86
CA PHE A 239 3.58 -1.76 29.17
C PHE A 239 3.81 -3.06 29.94
N SER A 240 4.07 -2.97 31.24
CA SER A 240 4.06 -4.14 32.13
C SER A 240 2.63 -4.70 32.27
N LYS A 241 1.61 -3.85 32.17
CA LYS A 241 0.18 -4.23 32.17
C LYS A 241 -0.51 -3.64 30.94
N HIS A 242 -0.95 -4.51 30.04
CA HIS A 242 -1.51 -4.11 28.75
C HIS A 242 -2.84 -3.38 28.83
N PRO A 243 -3.01 -2.27 28.08
CA PRO A 243 -4.33 -1.74 27.73
C PRO A 243 -5.14 -2.73 26.89
N PRO A 244 -6.48 -2.54 26.74
CA PRO A 244 -7.28 -3.35 25.81
C PRO A 244 -6.74 -3.32 24.36
N VAL A 245 -6.75 -4.47 23.68
CA VAL A 245 -6.27 -4.62 22.29
C VAL A 245 -7.33 -4.06 21.32
N GLU A 246 -7.49 -2.76 21.33
CA GLU A 246 -8.40 -2.00 20.49
C GLU A 246 -7.70 -0.73 20.01
N ARG A 247 -8.15 -0.17 18.90
CA ARG A 247 -7.70 1.16 18.49
C ARG A 247 -8.45 2.22 19.30
N HIS A 248 -7.75 2.96 20.13
CA HIS A 248 -8.33 4.09 20.84
C HIS A 248 -7.93 5.42 20.20
N THR A 249 -8.88 6.32 20.08
CA THR A 249 -8.68 7.68 19.53
C THR A 249 -9.38 8.67 20.43
N TRP A 250 -8.66 9.65 20.95
CA TRP A 250 -9.24 10.81 21.61
C TRP A 250 -9.24 11.98 20.65
N ILE A 251 -10.38 12.65 20.51
CA ILE A 251 -10.50 13.92 19.78
C ILE A 251 -10.03 15.05 20.68
N GLU A 252 -10.44 15.00 21.95
CA GLU A 252 -10.13 15.95 23.01
C GLU A 252 -9.66 15.13 24.22
N ALA A 253 -8.35 14.90 24.32
CA ALA A 253 -7.75 14.16 25.42
C ALA A 253 -7.41 15.10 26.58
N PRO A 254 -8.09 15.00 27.75
CA PRO A 254 -7.81 15.87 28.91
C PRO A 254 -6.35 15.77 29.36
N PHE A 255 -5.77 14.58 29.29
CA PHE A 255 -4.38 14.31 29.64
C PHE A 255 -3.36 14.85 28.59
N ASN A 256 -3.81 15.31 27.41
CA ASN A 256 -3.00 15.93 26.36
C ASN A 256 -3.52 17.35 26.01
N GLU A 257 -3.92 18.12 27.02
CA GLU A 257 -4.38 19.52 26.88
C GLU A 257 -5.52 19.68 25.86
N ASN A 258 -6.46 18.74 25.88
CA ASN A 258 -7.60 18.65 24.97
C ASN A 258 -7.22 18.58 23.47
N ARG A 259 -6.02 18.02 23.16
CA ARG A 259 -5.60 17.69 21.79
C ARG A 259 -5.79 16.21 21.51
N ALA A 260 -5.76 15.86 20.22
CA ALA A 260 -5.97 14.49 19.80
C ALA A 260 -4.84 13.54 20.24
N VAL A 261 -5.22 12.30 20.54
CA VAL A 261 -4.28 11.21 20.83
C VAL A 261 -4.77 9.94 20.15
N TRP A 262 -3.84 9.17 19.57
CA TRP A 262 -4.09 7.81 19.08
C TRP A 262 -3.25 6.79 19.81
N GLN A 263 -3.81 5.60 19.95
CA GLN A 263 -3.18 4.48 20.62
C GLN A 263 -3.40 3.21 19.81
N HIS A 264 -2.31 2.49 19.52
CA HIS A 264 -2.28 1.27 18.73
C HIS A 264 -1.35 0.23 19.34
N LEU A 265 -1.78 -1.03 19.40
CA LEU A 265 -0.88 -2.15 19.64
C LEU A 265 -0.25 -2.59 18.31
N MET A 266 1.05 -2.86 18.32
CA MET A 266 1.85 -3.38 17.22
C MET A 266 2.48 -4.73 17.60
N ALA A 267 3.28 -5.31 16.70
CA ALA A 267 4.07 -6.49 16.99
C ALA A 267 5.04 -6.26 18.16
N ASP A 268 5.46 -7.34 18.82
CA ASP A 268 6.39 -7.36 19.94
C ASP A 268 5.90 -6.62 21.19
N ASP A 269 4.58 -6.61 21.40
CA ASP A 269 3.91 -5.93 22.51
C ASP A 269 4.23 -4.44 22.61
N VAL A 270 4.60 -3.82 21.47
CA VAL A 270 4.89 -2.39 21.41
C VAL A 270 3.60 -1.63 21.14
N TRP A 271 3.30 -0.69 22.01
CA TRP A 271 2.21 0.26 21.86
C TRP A 271 2.74 1.55 21.25
N ARG A 272 2.14 1.99 20.17
CA ARG A 272 2.37 3.32 19.61
C ARG A 272 1.31 4.27 20.10
N ILE A 273 1.77 5.39 20.66
CA ILE A 273 0.93 6.48 21.11
C ILE A 273 1.35 7.74 20.38
N ASP A 274 0.43 8.30 19.61
CA ASP A 274 0.63 9.54 18.86
C ASP A 274 -0.06 10.68 19.60
N TYR A 275 0.70 11.63 20.14
CA TYR A 275 0.22 12.82 20.82
C TYR A 275 0.25 14.03 19.89
N GLN A 276 -0.91 14.63 19.60
CA GLN A 276 -0.97 15.91 18.88
C GLN A 276 -0.40 17.04 19.72
N MET A 277 0.53 17.81 19.16
CA MET A 277 1.24 18.89 19.82
C MET A 277 0.64 20.26 19.51
N ALA A 278 1.00 21.27 20.31
CA ALA A 278 0.71 22.65 19.98
C ALA A 278 1.39 23.06 18.65
N PRO A 279 0.82 24.00 17.88
CA PRO A 279 1.41 24.41 16.60
C PRO A 279 2.83 24.97 16.70
N ASN A 280 3.15 25.56 17.85
CA ASN A 280 4.43 26.17 18.17
C ASN A 280 5.31 25.31 19.10
N ALA A 281 4.92 24.05 19.36
CA ALA A 281 5.70 23.16 20.21
C ALA A 281 7.10 22.95 19.62
N ASP A 282 8.10 23.02 20.49
CA ASP A 282 9.47 22.67 20.15
C ASP A 282 9.58 21.14 20.02
N PRO A 283 9.95 20.61 18.83
CA PRO A 283 10.04 19.17 18.59
C PRO A 283 11.03 18.46 19.53
N ASP A 284 12.13 19.10 19.88
CA ASP A 284 13.15 18.54 20.76
C ASP A 284 12.63 18.44 22.20
N ALA A 285 12.03 19.53 22.69
CA ALA A 285 11.47 19.56 24.02
C ALA A 285 10.35 18.55 24.24
N VAL A 286 9.43 18.38 23.26
CA VAL A 286 8.29 17.47 23.40
C VAL A 286 8.66 16.00 23.29
N SER A 287 9.83 15.69 22.73
CA SER A 287 10.32 14.32 22.52
C SER A 287 11.27 13.83 23.61
N ARG A 288 11.59 14.67 24.60
CA ARG A 288 12.42 14.26 25.73
C ARG A 288 11.73 13.17 26.53
N GLU A 289 12.52 12.20 27.01
CA GLU A 289 12.01 11.03 27.75
C GLU A 289 11.21 11.43 28.99
N ASP A 290 11.71 12.39 29.78
CA ASP A 290 11.02 12.89 30.98
C ASP A 290 9.65 13.47 30.67
N VAL A 291 9.54 14.25 29.57
CA VAL A 291 8.27 14.85 29.11
C VAL A 291 7.30 13.79 28.58
N VAL A 292 7.81 12.79 27.88
CA VAL A 292 6.97 11.67 27.38
C VAL A 292 6.49 10.80 28.52
N ARG A 293 7.34 10.49 29.53
CA ARG A 293 6.94 9.75 30.74
C ARG A 293 5.86 10.49 31.52
N GLU A 294 5.97 11.80 31.66
CA GLU A 294 4.92 12.61 32.31
C GLU A 294 3.57 12.52 31.56
N ARG A 295 3.56 12.55 30.22
CA ARG A 295 2.33 12.36 29.43
C ARG A 295 1.72 10.99 29.62
N LEU A 296 2.56 9.95 29.61
CA LEU A 296 2.13 8.57 29.87
C LEU A 296 1.53 8.43 31.26
N GLN A 297 2.12 9.05 32.27
CA GLN A 297 1.58 9.06 33.64
C GLN A 297 0.25 9.82 33.75
N ARG A 298 0.08 10.91 32.98
CA ARG A 298 -1.22 11.63 32.92
C ARG A 298 -2.30 10.77 32.26
N GLN A 299 -1.94 9.96 31.26
CA GLN A 299 -2.88 9.11 30.51
C GLN A 299 -3.24 7.82 31.24
N PHE A 300 -2.26 7.15 31.84
CA PHE A 300 -2.40 5.79 32.40
C PHE A 300 -2.32 5.71 33.93
N GLY A 301 -2.05 6.83 34.59
CA GLY A 301 -1.87 6.90 36.04
C GLY A 301 -0.39 7.01 36.44
N LYS A 302 -0.16 7.52 37.66
CA LYS A 302 1.19 7.82 38.17
C LYS A 302 2.08 6.58 38.31
N ASP A 303 1.45 5.42 38.54
CA ASP A 303 2.13 4.16 38.79
C ASP A 303 2.33 3.32 37.52
N VAL A 304 2.13 3.93 36.33
CA VAL A 304 2.31 3.23 35.07
C VAL A 304 3.78 2.87 34.87
N GLU A 305 4.05 1.59 34.71
CA GLU A 305 5.37 1.06 34.38
C GLU A 305 5.47 0.85 32.88
N VAL A 306 6.38 1.60 32.23
CA VAL A 306 6.60 1.54 30.80
C VAL A 306 8.09 1.54 30.45
N GLU A 307 8.44 0.72 29.49
CA GLU A 307 9.71 0.80 28.76
C GLU A 307 9.50 1.67 27.51
N ILE A 308 10.32 2.70 27.32
CA ILE A 308 10.31 3.50 26.10
C ILE A 308 11.19 2.82 25.06
N VAL A 309 10.59 2.39 23.96
CA VAL A 309 11.30 1.76 22.84
C VAL A 309 11.83 2.83 21.89
N TRP A 310 10.98 3.78 21.52
CA TRP A 310 11.33 4.86 20.60
C TRP A 310 10.45 6.09 20.85
N VAL A 311 11.01 7.28 20.68
CA VAL A 311 10.27 8.55 20.68
C VAL A 311 10.77 9.41 19.53
N GLY A 312 9.88 10.12 18.87
CA GLY A 312 10.27 11.10 17.87
C GLY A 312 9.17 12.09 17.54
N PRO A 313 9.55 13.33 17.14
CA PRO A 313 8.62 14.32 16.64
C PRO A 313 8.28 13.99 15.18
N TYR A 314 7.06 14.31 14.78
CA TYR A 314 6.62 14.14 13.41
C TYR A 314 5.71 15.29 12.96
N ALA A 315 5.93 15.78 11.75
CA ALA A 315 5.09 16.81 11.14
C ALA A 315 4.35 16.21 9.94
N TYR A 316 3.03 16.18 10.03
CA TYR A 316 2.19 15.70 8.94
C TYR A 316 1.95 16.79 7.90
N ARG A 317 2.20 16.44 6.65
CA ARG A 317 2.02 17.32 5.50
C ARG A 317 1.05 16.67 4.52
N SER A 318 0.41 17.47 3.68
CA SER A 318 -0.43 16.99 2.60
C SER A 318 0.01 17.63 1.31
N ARG A 319 0.58 16.82 0.42
CA ARG A 319 1.14 17.28 -0.87
C ARG A 319 0.83 16.25 -1.95
N CYS A 320 0.73 16.68 -3.19
CA CYS A 320 0.55 15.81 -4.33
C CYS A 320 1.18 16.43 -5.57
N LEU A 321 1.87 15.63 -6.37
CA LEU A 321 2.31 16.03 -7.70
C LEU A 321 1.11 16.27 -8.62
N ASP A 322 1.28 17.10 -9.63
CA ASP A 322 0.31 17.30 -10.71
C ASP A 322 0.36 16.16 -11.74
N LYS A 323 1.51 15.49 -11.87
CA LYS A 323 1.73 14.34 -12.74
C LYS A 323 2.58 13.28 -12.04
N LEU A 324 2.22 12.01 -12.17
CA LEU A 324 2.96 10.88 -11.61
C LEU A 324 3.86 10.19 -12.64
N ARG A 325 3.88 10.70 -13.87
CA ARG A 325 4.81 10.30 -14.94
C ARG A 325 5.32 11.51 -15.68
N VAL A 326 6.65 11.62 -15.83
CA VAL A 326 7.31 12.65 -16.63
C VAL A 326 8.37 11.97 -17.50
N GLY A 327 8.07 11.81 -18.77
CA GLY A 327 8.94 11.07 -19.69
C GLY A 327 9.12 9.60 -19.25
N ARG A 328 10.34 9.24 -18.91
CA ARG A 328 10.73 7.90 -18.46
C ARG A 328 10.64 7.70 -16.95
N VAL A 329 10.37 8.78 -16.19
CA VAL A 329 10.28 8.74 -14.72
C VAL A 329 8.83 8.53 -14.28
N PHE A 330 8.63 7.56 -13.38
CA PHE A 330 7.40 7.32 -12.65
C PHE A 330 7.61 7.63 -11.18
N PHE A 331 6.71 8.39 -10.58
CA PHE A 331 6.73 8.75 -9.16
C PHE A 331 5.76 7.87 -8.37
N MET A 332 6.22 7.33 -7.22
CA MET A 332 5.45 6.42 -6.38
C MET A 332 5.59 6.74 -4.89
N GLY A 333 4.58 6.38 -4.09
CA GLY A 333 4.64 6.59 -2.65
C GLY A 333 4.79 8.07 -2.29
N ASP A 334 5.69 8.39 -1.37
CA ASP A 334 5.88 9.74 -0.85
C ASP A 334 6.54 10.70 -1.85
N THR A 335 7.20 10.20 -2.90
CA THR A 335 7.67 11.05 -4.00
C THR A 335 6.50 11.61 -4.81
N ALA A 336 5.45 10.80 -5.01
CA ALA A 336 4.25 11.19 -5.76
C ALA A 336 3.29 12.02 -4.91
N LYS A 337 3.11 11.64 -3.66
CA LYS A 337 2.14 12.24 -2.74
C LYS A 337 2.49 11.97 -1.29
N ILE A 338 2.32 12.97 -0.46
CA ILE A 338 2.36 12.85 0.99
C ILE A 338 0.94 13.04 1.50
N VAL A 339 0.43 12.10 2.27
CA VAL A 339 -0.90 12.18 2.88
C VAL A 339 -0.78 12.12 4.39
N SER A 340 -1.64 12.86 5.08
CA SER A 340 -1.74 12.76 6.54
C SER A 340 -2.12 11.33 6.95
N PRO A 341 -1.71 10.85 8.14
CA PRO A 341 -1.82 9.42 8.53
C PRO A 341 -3.26 8.98 8.81
N PHE A 342 -4.21 9.91 8.76
CA PHE A 342 -5.60 9.66 9.10
C PHE A 342 -6.23 8.56 8.23
N GLY A 343 -6.60 7.45 8.88
CA GLY A 343 -7.17 6.29 8.22
C GLY A 343 -6.15 5.37 7.53
N ALA A 344 -4.87 5.44 7.92
CA ALA A 344 -3.81 4.54 7.46
C ALA A 344 -3.59 4.56 5.93
N ARG A 345 -3.40 5.74 5.32
CA ARG A 345 -3.35 5.87 3.86
C ARG A 345 -1.95 5.91 3.26
N GLY A 346 -0.93 6.41 3.98
CA GLY A 346 0.42 6.64 3.44
C GLY A 346 1.06 5.40 2.79
N GLY A 347 1.59 4.48 3.58
CA GLY A 347 2.22 3.25 3.08
C GLY A 347 1.29 2.39 2.21
N ASN A 348 0.01 2.28 2.60
CA ASN A 348 -0.98 1.50 1.84
C ASN A 348 -1.20 2.04 0.41
N THR A 349 -1.17 3.36 0.21
CA THR A 349 -1.27 3.90 -1.15
C THR A 349 0.01 3.69 -1.95
N GLY A 350 1.18 3.64 -1.30
CA GLY A 350 2.45 3.26 -1.94
C GLY A 350 2.45 1.81 -2.43
N VAL A 351 1.96 0.89 -1.61
CA VAL A 351 1.77 -0.53 -1.99
C VAL A 351 0.80 -0.64 -3.19
N ALA A 352 -0.29 0.13 -3.18
CA ALA A 352 -1.23 0.16 -4.29
C ALA A 352 -0.66 0.80 -5.57
N ASP A 353 0.28 1.77 -5.47
CA ASP A 353 1.01 2.29 -6.63
C ASP A 353 1.87 1.19 -7.26
N ALA A 354 2.59 0.42 -6.42
CA ALA A 354 3.42 -0.69 -6.85
C ALA A 354 2.61 -1.79 -7.56
N ASP A 355 1.50 -2.20 -6.96
CA ASP A 355 0.61 -3.22 -7.52
C ASP A 355 0.02 -2.79 -8.88
N ASN A 356 -0.36 -1.51 -9.00
CA ASN A 356 -0.91 -0.94 -10.23
C ASN A 356 0.12 -0.85 -11.36
N LEU A 357 1.37 -0.48 -11.07
CA LEU A 357 2.40 -0.28 -12.09
C LEU A 357 3.08 -1.59 -12.52
N ALA A 358 3.30 -2.53 -11.58
CA ALA A 358 4.10 -3.73 -11.82
C ALA A 358 3.61 -4.56 -13.01
N TRP A 359 2.31 -4.90 -13.05
CA TRP A 359 1.75 -5.70 -14.14
C TRP A 359 1.77 -4.97 -15.48
N LYS A 360 1.58 -3.65 -15.46
CA LYS A 360 1.62 -2.82 -16.68
C LYS A 360 3.02 -2.80 -17.28
N LEU A 361 4.05 -2.60 -16.46
CA LEU A 361 5.44 -2.70 -16.90
C LEU A 361 5.75 -4.10 -17.43
N ALA A 362 5.36 -5.15 -16.70
CA ALA A 362 5.58 -6.53 -17.12
C ALA A 362 4.91 -6.85 -18.46
N ALA A 363 3.66 -6.42 -18.66
CA ALA A 363 2.93 -6.64 -19.90
C ALA A 363 3.57 -5.91 -21.10
N VAL A 364 3.98 -4.65 -20.90
CA VAL A 364 4.62 -3.84 -21.95
C VAL A 364 6.02 -4.38 -22.31
N LEU A 365 6.87 -4.68 -21.32
CA LEU A 365 8.22 -5.18 -21.54
C LEU A 365 8.24 -6.56 -22.20
N ARG A 366 7.20 -7.39 -21.97
CA ARG A 366 7.01 -8.68 -22.64
C ARG A 366 6.36 -8.55 -24.02
N GLY A 367 6.07 -7.34 -24.50
CA GLY A 367 5.38 -7.11 -25.79
C GLY A 367 3.93 -7.59 -25.83
N ARG A 368 3.29 -7.76 -24.66
CA ARG A 368 1.91 -8.27 -24.54
C ARG A 368 0.86 -7.15 -24.43
N ALA A 369 1.31 -5.91 -24.28
CA ALA A 369 0.46 -4.72 -24.21
C ALA A 369 1.11 -3.54 -24.92
N SER A 370 0.30 -2.56 -25.31
CA SER A 370 0.82 -1.32 -25.89
C SER A 370 1.57 -0.48 -24.84
N PRO A 371 2.64 0.23 -25.19
CA PRO A 371 3.29 1.22 -24.31
C PRO A 371 2.34 2.28 -23.76
N THR A 372 1.21 2.56 -24.46
CA THR A 372 0.16 3.48 -24.01
C THR A 372 -0.51 3.02 -22.71
N LEU A 373 -0.46 1.72 -22.39
CA LEU A 373 -0.93 1.17 -21.13
C LEU A 373 -0.31 1.89 -19.92
N LEU A 374 0.95 2.28 -20.01
CA LEU A 374 1.67 2.95 -18.93
C LEU A 374 1.12 4.35 -18.59
N GLU A 375 0.41 5.00 -19.51
CA GLU A 375 -0.26 6.28 -19.24
C GLU A 375 -1.41 6.13 -18.23
N SER A 376 -2.05 4.96 -18.21
CA SER A 376 -3.12 4.68 -17.26
C SER A 376 -2.64 4.69 -15.81
N TYR A 377 -1.34 4.46 -15.53
CA TYR A 377 -0.78 4.61 -14.20
C TYR A 377 -0.95 6.05 -13.68
N ASN A 378 -0.54 7.01 -14.49
CA ASN A 378 -0.67 8.43 -14.13
C ASN A 378 -2.14 8.80 -13.85
N ALA A 379 -3.05 8.43 -14.74
CA ALA A 379 -4.48 8.76 -14.60
C ALA A 379 -5.10 8.15 -13.33
N GLU A 380 -4.92 6.84 -13.13
CA GLU A 380 -5.52 6.09 -12.03
C GLU A 380 -4.91 6.46 -10.67
N ARG A 381 -3.56 6.53 -10.58
CA ARG A 381 -2.92 6.79 -9.29
C ARG A 381 -2.97 8.26 -8.87
N LEU A 382 -3.04 9.18 -9.83
CA LEU A 382 -3.31 10.59 -9.53
C LEU A 382 -4.73 10.80 -9.00
N GLU A 383 -5.74 10.15 -9.61
CA GLU A 383 -7.11 10.16 -9.10
C GLU A 383 -7.18 9.62 -7.66
N ALA A 384 -6.56 8.46 -7.41
CA ALA A 384 -6.49 7.86 -6.08
C ALA A 384 -5.78 8.76 -5.06
N ALA A 385 -4.67 9.43 -5.47
CA ALA A 385 -3.97 10.37 -4.63
C ALA A 385 -4.86 11.56 -4.24
N GLN A 386 -5.59 12.13 -5.20
CA GLN A 386 -6.52 13.24 -4.97
C GLN A 386 -7.66 12.84 -4.02
N GLN A 387 -8.25 11.65 -4.19
CA GLN A 387 -9.26 11.09 -3.28
C GLN A 387 -8.71 10.96 -1.85
N ASN A 388 -7.52 10.40 -1.70
CA ASN A 388 -6.87 10.21 -0.39
C ASN A 388 -6.54 11.55 0.28
N VAL A 389 -5.98 12.51 -0.45
CA VAL A 389 -5.71 13.87 0.06
C VAL A 389 -7.00 14.57 0.50
N GLN A 390 -8.07 14.42 -0.26
CA GLN A 390 -9.37 15.02 0.10
C GLN A 390 -9.94 14.44 1.40
N VAL A 391 -9.90 13.12 1.55
CA VAL A 391 -10.41 12.43 2.75
C VAL A 391 -9.57 12.81 3.97
N THR A 392 -8.25 12.76 3.87
CA THR A 392 -7.36 13.09 5.00
C THR A 392 -7.44 14.56 5.40
N ASN A 393 -7.62 15.48 4.45
CA ASN A 393 -7.81 16.90 4.76
C ASN A 393 -9.13 17.16 5.49
N ARG A 394 -10.22 16.46 5.15
CA ARG A 394 -11.49 16.56 5.91
C ARG A 394 -11.31 16.10 7.35
N THR A 395 -10.59 15.01 7.58
CA THR A 395 -10.27 14.52 8.92
C THR A 395 -9.40 15.50 9.69
N ALA A 396 -8.36 16.03 9.06
CA ALA A 396 -7.47 17.00 9.67
C ALA A 396 -8.22 18.29 10.11
N ARG A 397 -9.18 18.75 9.30
CA ARG A 397 -10.07 19.89 9.68
C ARG A 397 -10.97 19.57 10.87
N PHE A 398 -11.48 18.34 10.94
CA PHE A 398 -12.31 17.93 12.07
C PHE A 398 -11.49 17.84 13.37
N LEU A 399 -10.29 17.28 13.32
CA LEU A 399 -9.42 17.13 14.50
C LEU A 399 -8.82 18.47 14.96
N ARG A 400 -8.50 19.33 14.00
CA ARG A 400 -7.95 20.66 14.25
C ARG A 400 -8.75 21.71 13.45
N PRO A 401 -9.96 22.06 13.93
CA PRO A 401 -10.78 23.04 13.25
C PRO A 401 -10.13 24.42 13.29
N ALA A 402 -10.28 25.18 12.21
CA ALA A 402 -10.08 26.61 12.24
C ALA A 402 -11.12 27.29 13.13
N ASP A 403 -10.98 28.59 13.36
CA ASP A 403 -11.97 29.34 14.12
C ASP A 403 -13.33 29.41 13.42
N GLY A 404 -14.36 29.73 14.18
CA GLY A 404 -15.70 29.95 13.67
C GLY A 404 -16.49 28.67 13.34
N MET A 405 -16.96 28.55 12.10
CA MET A 405 -17.89 27.51 11.65
C MET A 405 -17.37 26.07 11.84
N GLU A 406 -16.10 25.80 11.54
CA GLU A 406 -15.52 24.46 11.69
C GLU A 406 -15.51 24.01 13.16
N ARG A 407 -15.20 24.91 14.08
CA ARG A 407 -15.24 24.65 15.52
C ARG A 407 -16.66 24.42 16.01
N CYS A 408 -17.61 25.26 15.58
CA CYS A 408 -19.02 25.07 15.90
C CYS A 408 -19.55 23.74 15.40
N PHE A 409 -19.23 23.36 14.16
CA PHE A 409 -19.63 22.06 13.60
C PHE A 409 -19.04 20.89 14.41
N ARG A 410 -17.75 20.92 14.74
CA ARG A 410 -17.12 19.87 15.53
C ARG A 410 -17.77 19.72 16.90
N THR A 411 -17.96 20.83 17.62
CA THR A 411 -18.60 20.84 18.95
C THR A 411 -20.01 20.28 18.88
N ALA A 412 -20.80 20.70 17.89
CA ALA A 412 -22.16 20.20 17.69
C ALA A 412 -22.15 18.69 17.33
N ALA A 413 -21.25 18.24 16.44
CA ALA A 413 -21.13 16.83 16.07
C ALA A 413 -20.80 15.94 17.27
N ILE A 414 -19.85 16.36 18.11
CA ILE A 414 -19.47 15.63 19.34
C ILE A 414 -20.63 15.60 20.33
N SER A 415 -21.28 16.75 20.59
CA SER A 415 -22.43 16.84 21.51
C SER A 415 -23.59 15.95 21.07
N LEU A 416 -23.92 15.94 19.77
CA LEU A 416 -24.98 15.09 19.23
C LEU A 416 -24.59 13.60 19.27
N ALA A 417 -23.33 13.24 18.98
CA ALA A 417 -22.85 11.86 18.99
C ALA A 417 -22.92 11.22 20.38
N ARG A 418 -22.77 12.01 21.45
CA ARG A 418 -22.97 11.57 22.83
C ARG A 418 -24.40 11.11 23.10
N GLN A 419 -25.38 11.75 22.47
CA GLN A 419 -26.79 11.54 22.75
C GLN A 419 -27.50 10.65 21.71
N TYR A 420 -27.10 10.76 20.44
CA TYR A 420 -27.84 10.17 19.32
C TYR A 420 -26.96 9.31 18.43
N PRO A 421 -27.29 8.01 18.23
CA PRO A 421 -26.51 7.09 17.41
C PRO A 421 -26.31 7.56 15.95
N PHE A 422 -27.33 8.22 15.34
CA PHE A 422 -27.21 8.69 13.95
C PHE A 422 -26.11 9.75 13.79
N ALA A 423 -25.83 10.54 14.81
CA ALA A 423 -24.84 11.61 14.76
C ALA A 423 -23.40 11.08 14.90
N ARG A 424 -23.20 9.82 15.31
CA ARG A 424 -21.88 9.18 15.39
C ARG A 424 -21.19 9.15 14.04
N SER A 425 -21.93 9.07 12.94
CA SER A 425 -21.38 9.15 11.58
C SER A 425 -20.80 10.53 11.21
N LEU A 426 -21.12 11.58 11.96
CA LEU A 426 -20.56 12.93 11.78
C LEU A 426 -19.17 13.08 12.43
N VAL A 427 -18.84 12.23 13.39
CA VAL A 427 -17.53 12.21 14.05
C VAL A 427 -16.49 11.67 13.09
N ASN A 428 -15.53 12.50 12.71
CA ASN A 428 -14.53 12.15 11.71
C ASN A 428 -13.13 12.08 12.32
N THR A 429 -12.75 10.91 12.82
CA THR A 429 -11.41 10.60 13.34
C THR A 429 -10.51 9.88 12.33
N GLY A 430 -10.88 9.90 11.06
CA GLY A 430 -10.20 9.18 9.98
C GLY A 430 -10.92 7.86 9.66
N ARG A 431 -11.78 7.91 8.64
CA ARG A 431 -12.33 6.69 8.07
C ARG A 431 -11.19 5.83 7.56
N MET A 432 -11.19 4.56 7.99
CA MET A 432 -10.15 3.62 7.59
C MET A 432 -10.10 3.49 6.07
N ALA A 433 -8.88 3.34 5.54
CA ALA A 433 -8.67 3.26 4.11
C ALA A 433 -9.30 1.99 3.53
N VAL A 434 -10.01 2.17 2.45
CA VAL A 434 -10.46 1.10 1.54
C VAL A 434 -9.80 1.31 0.18
N ALA A 435 -9.86 0.32 -0.71
CA ALA A 435 -9.36 0.47 -2.06
C ALA A 435 -10.04 1.66 -2.77
N ASN A 436 -9.25 2.44 -3.51
CA ASN A 436 -9.78 3.54 -4.32
C ASN A 436 -10.56 2.98 -5.52
N THR A 437 -11.52 3.74 -6.03
CA THR A 437 -12.20 3.44 -7.29
C THR A 437 -11.65 4.34 -8.38
N TYR A 438 -11.34 3.78 -9.55
CA TYR A 438 -10.88 4.51 -10.72
C TYR A 438 -12.06 4.87 -11.63
N THR A 439 -12.55 6.09 -11.54
CA THR A 439 -13.70 6.54 -12.35
C THR A 439 -13.27 7.12 -13.71
N ARG A 440 -11.97 7.38 -13.88
CA ARG A 440 -11.40 7.99 -15.08
C ARG A 440 -10.36 7.12 -15.77
N SER A 441 -10.38 5.81 -15.50
CA SER A 441 -9.42 4.89 -16.11
C SER A 441 -9.69 4.74 -17.60
N SER A 442 -8.66 4.96 -18.43
CA SER A 442 -8.74 4.75 -19.88
C SER A 442 -8.81 3.27 -20.26
N ILE A 443 -8.42 2.37 -19.35
CA ILE A 443 -8.34 0.92 -19.56
C ILE A 443 -9.48 0.15 -18.88
N CYS A 444 -10.45 0.84 -18.30
CA CYS A 444 -11.68 0.27 -17.79
C CYS A 444 -12.88 0.79 -18.60
N ASP A 445 -13.97 0.03 -18.63
CA ASP A 445 -15.24 0.53 -19.12
C ASP A 445 -16.08 1.19 -18.00
N ASN A 446 -17.33 1.53 -18.29
CA ASN A 446 -18.22 2.19 -17.33
C ASN A 446 -18.65 1.27 -16.16
N THR A 447 -18.44 -0.04 -16.28
CA THR A 447 -18.75 -1.05 -15.26
C THR A 447 -17.53 -1.41 -14.41
N GLY A 448 -16.34 -0.94 -14.81
CA GLY A 448 -15.05 -1.24 -14.20
C GLY A 448 -14.56 -0.18 -13.22
N GLY A 449 -13.32 -0.35 -12.77
CA GLY A 449 -12.60 0.56 -11.88
C GLY A 449 -12.74 0.27 -10.40
N GLN A 450 -13.56 -0.69 -9.98
CA GLN A 450 -13.69 -1.12 -8.59
C GLN A 450 -12.67 -2.22 -8.27
N SER A 451 -12.17 -2.24 -7.03
CA SER A 451 -11.38 -3.35 -6.53
C SER A 451 -12.25 -4.56 -6.25
N VAL A 452 -11.87 -5.71 -6.76
CA VAL A 452 -12.46 -7.00 -6.42
C VAL A 452 -11.93 -7.43 -5.05
N GLN A 453 -12.82 -7.87 -4.17
CA GLN A 453 -12.42 -8.39 -2.85
C GLN A 453 -11.90 -9.83 -3.00
N ASN A 454 -10.99 -10.23 -2.10
CA ASN A 454 -10.42 -11.57 -2.08
C ASN A 454 -11.37 -12.58 -1.44
N VAL A 455 -12.47 -12.88 -2.11
CA VAL A 455 -13.53 -13.77 -1.63
C VAL A 455 -13.08 -15.22 -1.71
N ALA A 456 -13.44 -16.00 -0.68
CA ALA A 456 -13.24 -17.44 -0.66
C ALA A 456 -14.08 -18.14 -1.74
N PHE A 457 -13.52 -19.17 -2.37
CA PHE A 457 -14.21 -20.09 -3.26
C PHE A 457 -13.68 -21.52 -3.06
N ARG A 458 -14.29 -22.46 -3.77
CA ARG A 458 -13.87 -23.85 -3.80
C ARG A 458 -13.58 -24.27 -5.23
N TRP A 459 -12.40 -24.85 -5.44
CA TRP A 459 -12.00 -25.43 -6.71
C TRP A 459 -12.83 -26.69 -7.04
N ALA A 460 -12.84 -27.10 -8.32
CA ALA A 460 -13.58 -28.31 -8.78
C ALA A 460 -13.13 -29.59 -8.08
N ASP A 461 -11.86 -29.67 -7.65
CA ASP A 461 -11.29 -30.78 -6.87
C ASP A 461 -11.68 -30.75 -5.38
N GLY A 462 -12.47 -29.75 -4.96
CA GLY A 462 -12.92 -29.56 -3.60
C GLY A 462 -11.95 -28.79 -2.70
N SER A 463 -10.77 -28.45 -3.17
CA SER A 463 -9.81 -27.62 -2.42
C SER A 463 -10.33 -26.19 -2.25
N GLN A 464 -9.93 -25.56 -1.14
CA GLN A 464 -10.29 -24.17 -0.85
C GLN A 464 -9.30 -23.21 -1.53
N GLY A 465 -9.77 -22.03 -1.92
CA GLY A 465 -9.00 -20.95 -2.49
C GLY A 465 -9.69 -19.60 -2.31
N ALA A 466 -9.11 -18.57 -2.88
CA ALA A 466 -9.64 -17.22 -2.88
C ALA A 466 -9.33 -16.55 -4.23
N VAL A 467 -9.93 -15.38 -4.50
CA VAL A 467 -9.71 -14.64 -5.76
C VAL A 467 -8.22 -14.34 -6.00
N ASN A 468 -7.45 -14.07 -4.95
CA ASN A 468 -6.00 -13.87 -5.09
C ASN A 468 -5.28 -15.11 -5.63
N ASP A 469 -5.73 -16.33 -5.32
CA ASP A 469 -5.13 -17.56 -5.86
C ASP A 469 -5.40 -17.67 -7.36
N LEU A 470 -6.56 -17.18 -7.83
CA LEU A 470 -6.84 -17.05 -9.26
C LEU A 470 -5.92 -16.04 -9.92
N LEU A 471 -5.69 -14.88 -9.30
CA LEU A 471 -4.78 -13.85 -9.81
C LEU A 471 -3.32 -14.34 -9.81
N GLN A 472 -2.91 -15.11 -8.80
CA GLN A 472 -1.60 -15.76 -8.78
C GLN A 472 -1.48 -16.82 -9.89
N TRP A 473 -2.50 -17.65 -10.07
CA TRP A 473 -2.55 -18.62 -11.16
C TRP A 473 -2.57 -17.95 -12.54
N ALA A 474 -3.20 -16.78 -12.68
CA ALA A 474 -3.21 -16.00 -13.92
C ALA A 474 -1.83 -15.43 -14.27
N ASP A 475 -0.95 -15.28 -13.28
CA ASP A 475 0.48 -14.94 -13.44
C ASP A 475 0.74 -13.69 -14.28
N GLY A 476 0.02 -12.63 -13.98
CA GLY A 476 0.09 -11.33 -14.68
C GLY A 476 -0.74 -11.23 -15.95
N ASP A 477 -1.41 -12.31 -16.34
CA ASP A 477 -2.42 -12.26 -17.39
C ASP A 477 -3.75 -11.69 -16.87
N LEU A 478 -4.58 -11.17 -17.75
CA LEU A 478 -5.96 -10.78 -17.43
C LEU A 478 -6.79 -12.02 -17.03
N LEU A 479 -7.64 -11.89 -16.04
CA LEU A 479 -8.52 -12.96 -15.58
C LEU A 479 -9.96 -12.71 -16.04
N VAL A 480 -10.52 -13.64 -16.81
CA VAL A 480 -11.93 -13.62 -17.20
C VAL A 480 -12.69 -14.61 -16.32
N LEU A 481 -13.57 -14.10 -15.47
CA LEU A 481 -14.54 -14.91 -14.74
C LEU A 481 -15.79 -15.04 -15.60
N VAL A 482 -16.21 -16.27 -15.89
CA VAL A 482 -17.43 -16.56 -16.67
C VAL A 482 -18.44 -17.23 -15.77
N PHE A 483 -19.63 -16.68 -15.66
CA PHE A 483 -20.67 -17.13 -14.74
C PHE A 483 -21.68 -18.06 -15.45
N GLY A 484 -21.98 -19.20 -14.81
CA GLY A 484 -22.93 -20.17 -15.31
C GLY A 484 -22.45 -20.99 -16.52
N GLU A 485 -23.37 -21.46 -17.33
CA GLU A 485 -23.04 -22.33 -18.46
C GLU A 485 -22.50 -21.56 -19.69
N LEU A 486 -21.39 -22.07 -20.22
CA LEU A 486 -20.78 -21.56 -21.46
C LEU A 486 -21.38 -22.25 -22.70
N THR A 487 -21.86 -21.46 -23.65
CA THR A 487 -22.21 -21.96 -24.98
C THR A 487 -20.95 -22.45 -25.72
N ALA A 488 -21.13 -23.37 -26.70
CA ALA A 488 -20.02 -23.81 -27.53
C ALA A 488 -19.33 -22.65 -28.28
N ALA A 489 -20.10 -21.66 -28.74
CA ALA A 489 -19.58 -20.45 -29.39
C ALA A 489 -18.78 -19.58 -28.40
N GLY A 490 -19.26 -19.38 -27.16
CA GLY A 490 -18.56 -18.67 -26.13
C GLY A 490 -17.23 -19.33 -25.76
N LEU A 491 -17.22 -20.65 -25.60
CA LEU A 491 -15.99 -21.41 -25.33
C LEU A 491 -14.96 -21.27 -26.47
N GLN A 492 -15.43 -21.39 -27.74
CA GLN A 492 -14.55 -21.21 -28.88
C GLN A 492 -13.92 -19.80 -28.90
N ARG A 493 -14.71 -18.78 -28.57
CA ARG A 493 -14.23 -17.40 -28.51
C ARG A 493 -13.18 -17.18 -27.39
N LEU A 494 -13.41 -17.73 -26.21
CA LEU A 494 -12.39 -17.68 -25.13
C LEU A 494 -11.08 -18.34 -25.55
N ARG A 495 -11.16 -19.50 -26.22
CA ARG A 495 -9.96 -20.18 -26.74
C ARG A 495 -9.22 -19.34 -27.79
N GLN A 496 -9.93 -18.70 -28.69
CA GLN A 496 -9.34 -17.82 -29.70
C GLN A 496 -8.68 -16.60 -29.06
N LEU A 497 -9.33 -15.95 -28.10
CA LEU A 497 -8.76 -14.82 -27.37
C LEU A 497 -7.50 -15.21 -26.61
N ALA A 498 -7.50 -16.34 -25.91
CA ALA A 498 -6.35 -16.82 -25.14
C ALA A 498 -5.11 -17.15 -26.01
N GLN A 499 -5.28 -17.35 -27.33
CA GLN A 499 -4.17 -17.52 -28.27
C GLN A 499 -3.47 -16.19 -28.64
N HIS A 500 -4.19 -15.06 -28.52
CA HIS A 500 -3.71 -13.76 -29.01
C HIS A 500 -3.60 -12.68 -27.93
N ALA A 501 -4.18 -12.90 -26.76
CA ALA A 501 -4.14 -11.96 -25.64
C ALA A 501 -3.65 -12.65 -24.35
N PRO A 502 -2.89 -11.95 -23.49
CA PRO A 502 -2.46 -12.46 -22.19
C PRO A 502 -3.65 -12.53 -21.24
N MET A 503 -4.44 -13.60 -21.33
CA MET A 503 -5.61 -13.82 -20.49
C MET A 503 -5.79 -15.28 -20.12
N ARG A 504 -6.39 -15.51 -18.97
CA ARG A 504 -6.88 -16.82 -18.52
C ARG A 504 -8.34 -16.71 -18.15
N SER A 505 -9.09 -17.78 -18.39
CA SER A 505 -10.51 -17.79 -18.06
C SER A 505 -10.84 -18.88 -17.04
N VAL A 506 -11.80 -18.56 -16.17
CA VAL A 506 -12.30 -19.44 -15.13
C VAL A 506 -13.83 -19.42 -15.20
N GLN A 507 -14.44 -20.61 -15.26
CA GLN A 507 -15.88 -20.74 -15.19
C GLN A 507 -16.31 -20.82 -13.71
N VAL A 508 -17.18 -19.90 -13.31
CA VAL A 508 -17.77 -19.83 -11.98
C VAL A 508 -19.14 -20.48 -12.02
N LEU A 509 -19.28 -21.60 -11.31
CA LEU A 509 -20.50 -22.39 -11.27
C LEU A 509 -21.31 -22.12 -10.02
N GLY A 510 -22.63 -22.10 -10.15
CA GLY A 510 -23.55 -22.14 -9.03
C GLY A 510 -23.55 -23.51 -8.32
N PRO A 511 -24.21 -23.62 -7.15
CA PRO A 511 -24.27 -24.87 -6.38
C PRO A 511 -24.91 -26.05 -7.14
N ASP A 512 -25.80 -25.74 -8.08
CA ASP A 512 -26.58 -26.71 -8.86
C ASP A 512 -26.07 -26.91 -10.30
N ASP A 513 -25.04 -26.17 -10.72
CA ASP A 513 -24.49 -26.25 -12.07
C ASP A 513 -23.64 -27.51 -12.27
N ARG A 514 -23.91 -28.26 -13.35
CA ARG A 514 -23.21 -29.50 -13.73
C ARG A 514 -22.33 -29.32 -14.97
N ALA A 515 -21.55 -28.24 -15.03
CA ALA A 515 -20.66 -28.05 -16.16
C ALA A 515 -19.50 -29.08 -16.12
N GLN A 516 -19.12 -29.62 -17.29
CA GLN A 516 -17.96 -30.49 -17.45
C GLN A 516 -16.69 -29.64 -17.46
N ALA A 517 -15.62 -30.12 -16.81
CA ALA A 517 -14.29 -29.50 -16.87
C ALA A 517 -13.84 -29.37 -18.33
N ARG A 518 -13.39 -28.18 -18.72
CA ARG A 518 -13.01 -27.87 -20.10
C ARG A 518 -11.59 -27.34 -20.16
N GLU A 519 -10.90 -27.68 -21.20
CA GLU A 519 -9.55 -27.20 -21.48
C GLU A 519 -9.57 -25.65 -21.57
N HIS A 520 -8.61 -24.98 -20.97
CA HIS A 520 -8.48 -23.52 -20.82
C HIS A 520 -9.51 -22.82 -19.93
N VAL A 521 -10.45 -23.56 -19.33
CA VAL A 521 -11.41 -23.03 -18.36
C VAL A 521 -11.32 -23.87 -17.11
N ARG A 522 -11.10 -23.25 -15.97
CA ARG A 522 -11.05 -23.91 -14.67
C ARG A 522 -12.37 -23.69 -13.97
N ASP A 523 -13.00 -24.78 -13.53
CA ASP A 523 -14.27 -24.70 -12.84
C ASP A 523 -14.06 -24.29 -11.38
N ILE A 524 -14.81 -23.29 -10.95
CA ILE A 524 -14.90 -22.90 -9.55
C ILE A 524 -16.29 -23.27 -9.06
N ASN A 525 -16.38 -24.16 -8.08
CA ASN A 525 -17.63 -24.45 -7.41
C ASN A 525 -17.89 -23.39 -6.33
N ALA A 526 -18.69 -22.39 -6.65
CA ALA A 526 -19.03 -21.29 -5.77
C ALA A 526 -20.05 -21.68 -4.70
N ARG A 527 -19.71 -22.60 -3.80
CA ARG A 527 -20.51 -22.80 -2.60
C ARG A 527 -20.45 -21.54 -1.74
N GLY A 528 -21.52 -20.79 -1.71
CA GLY A 528 -21.59 -19.46 -1.11
C GLY A 528 -21.68 -18.37 -2.14
N THR A 529 -22.56 -18.54 -3.14
CA THR A 529 -22.84 -17.59 -4.24
C THR A 529 -22.98 -16.15 -3.78
N GLY A 530 -23.47 -15.91 -2.57
CA GLY A 530 -23.57 -14.56 -2.00
C GLY A 530 -22.21 -13.85 -1.83
N HIS A 531 -21.15 -14.57 -1.52
CA HIS A 531 -19.82 -14.00 -1.34
C HIS A 531 -19.20 -13.55 -2.67
N LEU A 532 -19.25 -14.39 -3.70
CA LEU A 532 -18.77 -14.01 -5.04
C LEU A 532 -19.56 -12.83 -5.61
N GLN A 533 -20.87 -12.82 -5.42
CA GLN A 533 -21.74 -11.71 -5.82
C GLN A 533 -21.32 -10.39 -5.20
N GLY A 534 -21.08 -10.38 -3.89
CA GLY A 534 -20.66 -9.20 -3.15
C GLY A 534 -19.27 -8.70 -3.56
N ALA A 535 -18.34 -9.63 -3.82
CA ALA A 535 -16.96 -9.29 -4.12
C ALA A 535 -16.78 -8.62 -5.48
N CYS A 536 -17.44 -9.15 -6.50
CA CYS A 536 -17.21 -8.74 -7.88
C CYS A 536 -18.25 -7.73 -8.38
N HIS A 537 -19.36 -7.52 -7.67
CA HIS A 537 -20.53 -6.76 -8.13
C HIS A 537 -21.05 -7.18 -9.53
N VAL A 538 -20.79 -8.45 -9.89
CA VAL A 538 -20.97 -8.96 -11.25
C VAL A 538 -22.02 -10.07 -11.34
N PHE A 539 -22.70 -10.35 -10.23
CA PHE A 539 -23.74 -11.37 -10.24
C PHE A 539 -24.94 -10.87 -11.07
N GLY A 540 -25.29 -11.63 -12.10
CA GLY A 540 -26.27 -11.21 -13.09
C GLY A 540 -25.65 -10.88 -14.46
N HIS A 541 -24.31 -10.74 -14.54
CA HIS A 541 -23.57 -10.63 -15.79
C HIS A 541 -23.05 -12.01 -16.25
N ALA A 542 -22.81 -12.19 -17.56
CA ALA A 542 -22.25 -13.43 -18.06
C ALA A 542 -20.74 -13.56 -17.84
N TRP A 543 -20.02 -12.43 -17.76
CA TRP A 543 -18.59 -12.43 -17.51
C TRP A 543 -18.12 -11.15 -16.80
N ALA A 544 -16.95 -11.28 -16.16
CA ALA A 544 -16.18 -10.18 -15.58
C ALA A 544 -14.71 -10.29 -15.98
N LEU A 545 -14.13 -9.19 -16.41
CA LEU A 545 -12.71 -9.05 -16.73
C LEU A 545 -11.99 -8.41 -15.55
N VAL A 546 -11.08 -9.16 -14.92
CA VAL A 546 -10.31 -8.72 -13.76
C VAL A 546 -8.84 -8.53 -14.15
N ARG A 547 -8.26 -7.41 -13.76
CA ARG A 547 -6.87 -7.05 -14.00
C ARG A 547 -5.94 -7.77 -12.99
N PRO A 548 -4.64 -7.92 -13.28
CA PRO A 548 -3.68 -8.56 -12.37
C PRO A 548 -3.56 -7.87 -11.00
N ASP A 549 -3.85 -6.57 -10.89
CA ASP A 549 -3.90 -5.81 -9.64
C ASP A 549 -5.24 -5.98 -8.88
N GLY A 550 -6.11 -6.90 -9.34
CA GLY A 550 -7.38 -7.19 -8.70
C GLY A 550 -8.42 -6.08 -8.84
N TYR A 551 -8.37 -5.34 -9.93
CA TYR A 551 -9.43 -4.38 -10.30
C TYR A 551 -10.29 -4.91 -11.43
N LEU A 552 -11.58 -4.65 -11.35
CA LEU A 552 -12.52 -4.93 -12.43
C LEU A 552 -12.25 -3.98 -13.59
N ALA A 553 -12.00 -4.52 -14.77
CA ALA A 553 -11.85 -3.73 -15.99
C ALA A 553 -13.18 -3.53 -16.72
N ALA A 554 -14.00 -4.60 -16.81
CA ALA A 554 -15.26 -4.60 -17.52
C ALA A 554 -16.15 -5.77 -17.10
N THR A 555 -17.47 -5.69 -17.39
CA THR A 555 -18.42 -6.79 -17.30
C THR A 555 -19.28 -6.83 -18.57
N GLY A 556 -19.95 -7.96 -18.84
CA GLY A 556 -20.87 -8.07 -19.97
C GLY A 556 -21.85 -9.23 -19.87
N GLU A 557 -22.86 -9.18 -20.71
CA GLU A 557 -24.02 -10.10 -20.69
C GLU A 557 -23.86 -11.34 -21.60
N ALA A 558 -22.82 -11.33 -22.46
CA ALA A 558 -22.53 -12.46 -23.34
C ALA A 558 -21.04 -12.53 -23.66
N VAL A 559 -20.49 -13.73 -23.81
CA VAL A 559 -19.12 -13.95 -24.28
C VAL A 559 -19.07 -13.73 -25.80
N ASP A 560 -19.00 -12.47 -26.20
CA ASP A 560 -19.06 -12.00 -27.59
C ASP A 560 -17.96 -10.98 -27.94
N GLY A 561 -18.20 -10.10 -28.91
CA GLY A 561 -17.29 -9.04 -29.33
C GLY A 561 -17.01 -7.98 -28.24
N GLN A 562 -17.91 -7.81 -27.27
CA GLN A 562 -17.70 -6.87 -26.16
C GLN A 562 -16.54 -7.32 -25.28
N LEU A 563 -16.43 -8.63 -24.98
CA LEU A 563 -15.28 -9.17 -24.23
C LEU A 563 -13.97 -8.93 -24.99
N VAL A 564 -13.95 -9.13 -26.32
CA VAL A 564 -12.75 -8.85 -27.16
C VAL A 564 -12.34 -7.39 -27.02
N ALA A 565 -13.30 -6.48 -27.19
CA ALA A 565 -13.07 -5.05 -27.09
C ALA A 565 -12.58 -4.62 -25.69
N ALA A 566 -13.11 -5.23 -24.64
CA ALA A 566 -12.71 -4.98 -23.26
C ALA A 566 -11.26 -5.44 -23.01
N VAL A 567 -10.88 -6.62 -23.48
CA VAL A 567 -9.50 -7.14 -23.37
C VAL A 567 -8.52 -6.23 -24.12
N GLU A 568 -8.81 -5.86 -25.36
CA GLU A 568 -7.97 -4.96 -26.17
C GLU A 568 -7.80 -3.59 -25.51
N LYS A 569 -8.89 -3.00 -25.00
CA LYS A 569 -8.88 -1.74 -24.28
C LYS A 569 -8.02 -1.82 -23.02
N THR A 570 -8.17 -2.90 -22.22
CA THR A 570 -7.41 -3.09 -20.97
C THR A 570 -5.91 -3.21 -21.22
N LEU A 571 -5.52 -3.73 -22.38
CA LEU A 571 -4.11 -3.84 -22.80
C LEU A 571 -3.58 -2.61 -23.56
N GLY A 572 -4.42 -1.57 -23.72
CA GLY A 572 -4.07 -0.34 -24.44
C GLY A 572 -3.87 -0.57 -25.95
N LEU A 573 -4.51 -1.59 -26.53
CA LEU A 573 -4.42 -1.91 -27.96
C LEU A 573 -5.47 -1.17 -28.80
N ARG A 574 -6.38 -0.47 -28.15
CA ARG A 574 -7.38 0.43 -28.73
C ARG A 574 -7.29 1.81 -28.15
#